data_9b560a99c68f86041a031e308ae03af9
#
_entry.id   9b560a99c68f86041a031e308ae03af9
#
_cell.length_a   1.000
_cell.length_b   1.000
_cell.length_c   1.000
_cell.angle_alpha   90.00
_cell.angle_beta   90.00
_cell.angle_gamma   90.00
#
_symmetry.space_group_name_H-M   'P 1'
#
loop_
_entity.id
_entity.type
_entity.pdbx_description
1 polymer ?
#
loop_
_entity_poly.entity_id
_entity_poly.type
_entity_poly.pdbx_seq_one_letter_code
_entity_poly.pdbx_strand_id
1 'polypeptide(L)'
;CEQCGPQDAEQFVFGQLAFGFNHLGHILLRAPSPVLLCASHGDFFPFSGVLETAGRAADAYRMLGAEGAFALSDTIGPHHWHESTRTRAVAWMNRGLQGGADLGPMQSARNLQFGFDDARVDTGLGFEPRDLQHMRTNAWAATVTPTGSTLDLPGARTVYDLMKDEAEAARAARPTLTPGRVREVAGIGAATFEVCSPFRADEVDWAVLVRGDGTPIPVATVGAGAPALVVSDAADRRTLAPLVARLVADGRRVTVADIRGFGETAKGRHAFYGVKDGDEEIAQLNGLVGVSLVGRRAEDILAAAAYAGGGRPVELVACGRAAVGAAHAAYVGGKALFSGLVLEAPPPAWGALFADDAKPFRFADVVHNAWRFYDWKDLCKNLSNSH
;
A
#
# COMPACT_ATOMS: atom_id res chain seq x y z
N CYS A 1 3.19 14.88 3.41
CA CYS A 1 3.99 13.67 3.19
C CYS A 1 5.31 13.70 3.93
N GLU A 2 6.14 14.74 3.73
CA GLU A 2 7.51 14.79 4.27
C GLU A 2 7.55 14.95 5.80
N GLN A 3 6.55 15.59 6.40
CA GLN A 3 6.52 15.91 7.82
C GLN A 3 5.59 15.02 8.66
N CYS A 4 4.57 14.40 8.06
CA CYS A 4 3.51 13.72 8.79
C CYS A 4 3.54 12.19 8.65
N GLY A 5 4.44 11.63 7.84
CA GLY A 5 4.43 10.18 7.56
C GLY A 5 3.28 9.76 6.63
N PRO A 6 2.70 8.57 6.87
CA PRO A 6 1.72 7.98 5.95
C PRO A 6 0.50 8.87 5.76
N GLN A 7 0.06 8.97 4.53
CA GLN A 7 -1.15 9.69 4.14
C GLN A 7 -2.31 8.71 3.98
N ASP A 8 -3.53 9.21 3.92
CA ASP A 8 -4.67 8.42 3.48
C ASP A 8 -4.50 8.01 2.01
N ALA A 9 -5.09 6.87 1.65
CA ALA A 9 -4.88 6.26 0.34
C ALA A 9 -5.24 7.19 -0.83
N GLU A 10 -6.26 8.03 -0.67
CA GLU A 10 -6.68 9.02 -1.67
C GLU A 10 -5.70 10.19 -1.84
N GLN A 11 -4.76 10.37 -0.91
CA GLN A 11 -3.73 11.41 -0.95
C GLN A 11 -2.40 10.87 -1.43
N PHE A 12 -2.35 9.62 -1.84
CA PHE A 12 -1.15 8.89 -2.13
C PHE A 12 -1.05 8.55 -3.62
N VAL A 13 0.08 8.90 -4.22
CA VAL A 13 0.46 8.47 -5.57
C VAL A 13 1.76 7.67 -5.48
N PHE A 14 1.75 6.45 -6.01
CA PHE A 14 2.93 5.59 -5.99
C PHE A 14 4.13 6.28 -6.64
N GLY A 15 5.25 6.33 -5.91
CA GLY A 15 6.49 6.96 -6.39
C GLY A 15 6.51 8.48 -6.32
N GLN A 16 5.50 9.14 -5.77
CA GLN A 16 5.41 10.60 -5.81
C GLN A 16 6.65 11.30 -5.24
N LEU A 17 7.22 10.82 -4.13
CA LEU A 17 8.42 11.40 -3.55
C LEU A 17 9.68 11.04 -4.37
N ALA A 18 9.75 9.84 -4.94
CA ALA A 18 10.84 9.43 -5.82
C ALA A 18 10.94 10.30 -7.08
N PHE A 19 9.79 10.78 -7.59
CA PHE A 19 9.73 11.74 -8.69
C PHE A 19 9.93 13.20 -8.26
N GLY A 20 10.18 13.47 -6.98
CA GLY A 20 10.28 14.83 -6.45
C GLY A 20 8.91 15.54 -6.39
N PHE A 21 7.83 14.79 -6.39
CA PHE A 21 6.46 15.28 -6.42
C PHE A 21 5.82 15.13 -5.04
N ASN A 22 5.43 16.23 -4.43
CA ASN A 22 4.71 16.27 -3.16
C ASN A 22 3.40 17.06 -3.30
N HIS A 23 2.75 17.44 -2.20
CA HIS A 23 1.50 18.21 -2.25
C HIS A 23 1.65 19.54 -2.97
N LEU A 24 2.81 20.21 -2.87
CA LEU A 24 3.11 21.40 -3.67
C LEU A 24 3.04 21.10 -5.16
N GLY A 25 3.54 19.94 -5.59
CA GLY A 25 3.50 19.53 -7.00
C GLY A 25 2.09 19.53 -7.57
N HIS A 26 1.08 19.07 -6.81
CA HIS A 26 -0.33 19.11 -7.25
C HIS A 26 -0.81 20.54 -7.52
N ILE A 27 -0.40 21.51 -6.68
CA ILE A 27 -0.74 22.91 -6.87
C ILE A 27 -0.02 23.46 -8.12
N LEU A 28 1.26 23.15 -8.27
CA LEU A 28 2.07 23.65 -9.38
C LEU A 28 1.64 23.10 -10.74
N LEU A 29 1.13 21.87 -10.80
CA LEU A 29 0.54 21.32 -12.03
C LEU A 29 -0.70 22.08 -12.50
N ARG A 30 -1.37 22.81 -11.61
CA ARG A 30 -2.53 23.63 -11.94
C ARG A 30 -2.14 25.04 -12.39
N ALA A 31 -0.95 25.49 -12.02
CA ALA A 31 -0.50 26.86 -12.33
C ALA A 31 -0.46 27.08 -13.86
N PRO A 32 -0.87 28.26 -14.35
CA PRO A 32 -1.36 29.45 -13.63
C PRO A 32 -2.87 29.46 -13.32
N SER A 33 -3.58 28.31 -13.51
CA SER A 33 -5.02 28.24 -13.22
C SER A 33 -5.32 28.48 -11.74
N PRO A 34 -6.52 29.05 -11.38
CA PRO A 34 -6.85 29.38 -10.00
C PRO A 34 -6.83 28.19 -9.06
N VAL A 35 -6.18 28.34 -7.90
CA VAL A 35 -6.15 27.37 -6.81
C VAL A 35 -6.38 28.05 -5.47
N LEU A 36 -7.32 27.53 -4.68
CA LEU A 36 -7.52 27.89 -3.28
C LEU A 36 -7.06 26.72 -2.39
N LEU A 37 -6.04 26.92 -1.57
CA LEU A 37 -5.63 25.98 -0.54
C LEU A 37 -6.42 26.27 0.74
N CYS A 38 -7.21 25.30 1.20
CA CYS A 38 -8.00 25.41 2.42
C CYS A 38 -7.33 24.58 3.54
N ALA A 39 -7.18 25.15 4.75
CA ALA A 39 -6.58 24.47 5.87
C ALA A 39 -7.19 24.89 7.22
N SER A 40 -7.04 24.02 8.24
CA SER A 40 -7.45 24.27 9.63
C SER A 40 -6.24 24.28 10.55
N HIS A 41 -6.15 25.24 11.48
CA HIS A 41 -5.02 25.36 12.40
C HIS A 41 -4.92 24.21 13.40
N GLY A 42 -6.06 23.63 13.81
CA GLY A 42 -6.14 22.50 14.75
C GLY A 42 -6.30 21.16 14.06
N ASP A 43 -5.89 21.07 12.79
CA ASP A 43 -5.86 19.81 12.05
C ASP A 43 -4.81 18.86 12.62
N PHE A 44 -4.94 17.57 12.35
CA PHE A 44 -3.91 16.59 12.65
C PHE A 44 -2.71 16.70 11.69
N PHE A 45 -2.86 17.38 10.56
CA PHE A 45 -1.74 17.77 9.71
C PHE A 45 -1.06 19.02 10.26
N PRO A 46 0.29 19.06 10.38
CA PRO A 46 1.01 20.22 10.88
C PRO A 46 0.76 21.47 10.04
N PHE A 47 0.20 22.50 10.65
CA PHE A 47 -0.11 23.75 9.95
C PHE A 47 1.14 24.45 9.41
N SER A 48 2.31 24.24 10.04
CA SER A 48 3.61 24.71 9.51
C SER A 48 3.91 24.20 8.11
N GLY A 49 3.59 22.94 7.82
CA GLY A 49 3.72 22.36 6.48
C GLY A 49 2.77 22.98 5.46
N VAL A 50 1.58 23.39 5.89
CA VAL A 50 0.64 24.15 5.05
C VAL A 50 1.22 25.49 4.69
N LEU A 51 1.77 26.23 5.66
CA LEU A 51 2.39 27.56 5.42
C LEU A 51 3.59 27.47 4.48
N GLU A 52 4.44 26.46 4.65
CA GLU A 52 5.56 26.22 3.74
C GLU A 52 5.08 25.95 2.31
N THR A 53 4.11 25.05 2.16
CA THR A 53 3.51 24.71 0.86
C THR A 53 2.87 25.94 0.21
N ALA A 54 2.10 26.70 0.97
CA ALA A 54 1.43 27.93 0.48
C ALA A 54 2.44 29.00 0.06
N GLY A 55 3.49 29.23 0.84
CA GLY A 55 4.54 30.18 0.52
C GLY A 55 5.23 29.84 -0.80
N ARG A 56 5.66 28.59 -0.97
CA ARG A 56 6.31 28.11 -2.20
C ARG A 56 5.34 28.16 -3.40
N ALA A 57 4.07 27.86 -3.22
CA ALA A 57 3.07 27.98 -4.26
C ALA A 57 2.86 29.44 -4.67
N ALA A 58 2.74 30.37 -3.70
CA ALA A 58 2.60 31.80 -3.97
C ALA A 58 3.80 32.35 -4.76
N ASP A 59 5.03 31.94 -4.41
CA ASP A 59 6.22 32.34 -5.14
C ASP A 59 6.19 31.86 -6.60
N ALA A 60 5.78 30.60 -6.84
CA ALA A 60 5.66 30.08 -8.19
C ALA A 60 4.58 30.82 -9.01
N TYR A 61 3.42 31.11 -8.43
CA TYR A 61 2.39 31.88 -9.11
C TYR A 61 2.83 33.32 -9.41
N ARG A 62 3.60 33.94 -8.52
CA ARG A 62 4.21 35.26 -8.76
C ARG A 62 5.19 35.19 -9.92
N MET A 63 6.06 34.21 -9.98
CA MET A 63 7.00 34.02 -11.09
C MET A 63 6.29 33.83 -12.44
N LEU A 64 5.07 33.29 -12.44
CA LEU A 64 4.25 33.14 -13.63
C LEU A 64 3.37 34.36 -13.97
N GLY A 65 3.47 35.44 -13.17
CA GLY A 65 2.62 36.64 -13.33
C GLY A 65 1.14 36.38 -13.00
N ALA A 66 0.84 35.39 -12.18
CA ALA A 66 -0.50 34.92 -11.86
C ALA A 66 -0.81 34.99 -10.34
N GLU A 67 -0.27 35.98 -9.63
CA GLU A 67 -0.37 36.12 -8.17
C GLU A 67 -1.81 36.04 -7.66
N GLY A 68 -2.78 36.66 -8.35
CA GLY A 68 -4.20 36.62 -7.99
C GLY A 68 -4.90 35.27 -8.18
N ALA A 69 -4.22 34.30 -8.81
CA ALA A 69 -4.76 32.98 -9.08
C ALA A 69 -4.40 31.93 -8.00
N PHE A 70 -3.66 32.30 -6.95
CA PHE A 70 -3.42 31.46 -5.78
C PHE A 70 -3.81 32.16 -4.49
N ALA A 71 -4.46 31.43 -3.57
CA ALA A 71 -4.73 31.92 -2.23
C ALA A 71 -4.73 30.79 -1.20
N LEU A 72 -4.39 31.13 0.06
CA LEU A 72 -4.59 30.32 1.24
C LEU A 72 -5.83 30.80 2.00
N SER A 73 -6.73 29.91 2.33
CA SER A 73 -7.86 30.11 3.24
C SER A 73 -7.67 29.26 4.49
N ASP A 74 -7.28 29.86 5.56
CA ASP A 74 -7.11 29.20 6.85
C ASP A 74 -8.27 29.46 7.80
N THR A 75 -8.52 28.53 8.70
CA THR A 75 -9.58 28.58 9.70
C THR A 75 -9.09 28.03 11.03
N ILE A 76 -9.44 28.69 12.13
CA ILE A 76 -9.18 28.17 13.47
C ILE A 76 -10.22 27.10 13.77
N GLY A 77 -9.77 25.89 14.09
CA GLY A 77 -10.62 24.76 14.42
C GLY A 77 -9.98 23.40 14.08
N PRO A 78 -10.62 22.29 14.45
CA PRO A 78 -10.15 20.94 14.15
C PRO A 78 -10.28 20.61 12.66
N HIS A 79 -9.84 19.41 12.30
CA HIS A 79 -10.04 18.85 10.94
C HIS A 79 -11.54 18.80 10.62
N HIS A 80 -12.02 19.77 9.86
CA HIS A 80 -13.43 19.90 9.48
C HIS A 80 -13.60 20.85 8.30
N TRP A 81 -14.68 20.66 7.53
CA TRP A 81 -15.09 21.59 6.47
C TRP A 81 -15.93 22.73 7.08
N HIS A 82 -15.27 23.71 7.70
CA HIS A 82 -15.91 24.83 8.41
C HIS A 82 -16.77 25.71 7.52
N GLU A 83 -17.79 26.34 8.08
CA GLU A 83 -18.68 27.26 7.32
C GLU A 83 -17.90 28.41 6.69
N SER A 84 -16.94 28.99 7.42
CA SER A 84 -16.06 30.03 6.89
C SER A 84 -15.23 29.57 5.69
N THR A 85 -14.72 28.31 5.74
CA THR A 85 -13.98 27.70 4.64
C THR A 85 -14.90 27.49 3.43
N ARG A 86 -16.10 26.97 3.63
CA ARG A 86 -17.11 26.79 2.56
C ARG A 86 -17.45 28.10 1.88
N THR A 87 -17.73 29.14 2.66
CA THR A 87 -18.08 30.46 2.15
C THR A 87 -16.96 31.04 1.27
N ARG A 88 -15.71 30.95 1.73
CA ARG A 88 -14.55 31.42 0.96
C ARG A 88 -14.33 30.59 -0.31
N ALA A 89 -14.49 29.24 -0.21
CA ALA A 89 -14.35 28.36 -1.37
C ALA A 89 -15.39 28.66 -2.44
N VAL A 90 -16.66 28.88 -2.06
CA VAL A 90 -17.73 29.25 -3.01
C VAL A 90 -17.44 30.59 -3.65
N ALA A 91 -17.04 31.61 -2.88
CA ALA A 91 -16.68 32.92 -3.41
C ALA A 91 -15.48 32.84 -4.39
N TRP A 92 -14.48 31.97 -4.08
CA TRP A 92 -13.36 31.73 -4.96
C TRP A 92 -13.78 31.08 -6.28
N MET A 93 -14.61 30.03 -6.21
CA MET A 93 -15.14 29.35 -7.40
C MET A 93 -16.01 30.26 -8.27
N ASN A 94 -16.86 31.10 -7.67
CA ASN A 94 -17.67 32.09 -8.41
C ASN A 94 -16.78 33.06 -9.18
N ARG A 95 -15.71 33.54 -8.56
CA ARG A 95 -14.78 34.45 -9.25
C ARG A 95 -14.14 33.76 -10.46
N GLY A 96 -13.72 32.50 -10.32
CA GLY A 96 -13.06 31.77 -11.39
C GLY A 96 -13.99 31.26 -12.49
N LEU A 97 -15.21 30.84 -12.15
CA LEU A 97 -16.13 30.17 -13.06
C LEU A 97 -17.21 31.09 -13.62
N GLN A 98 -17.60 32.13 -12.88
CA GLN A 98 -18.77 32.97 -13.23
C GLN A 98 -18.42 34.47 -13.32
N GLY A 99 -17.14 34.80 -13.43
CA GLY A 99 -16.72 36.20 -13.56
C GLY A 99 -16.98 37.05 -12.32
N GLY A 100 -17.14 36.43 -11.14
CA GLY A 100 -17.38 37.14 -9.89
C GLY A 100 -18.83 37.58 -9.66
N ALA A 101 -19.80 36.95 -10.35
CA ALA A 101 -21.22 37.20 -10.08
C ALA A 101 -21.52 36.95 -8.58
N ASP A 102 -22.18 37.91 -7.94
CA ASP A 102 -22.69 37.74 -6.58
C ASP A 102 -23.88 36.79 -6.61
N LEU A 103 -23.69 35.56 -6.16
CA LEU A 103 -24.76 34.58 -6.06
C LEU A 103 -25.60 34.72 -4.76
N GLY A 104 -25.35 35.82 -4.02
CA GLY A 104 -25.97 36.03 -2.70
C GLY A 104 -25.30 35.18 -1.60
N PRO A 105 -25.77 35.31 -0.36
CA PRO A 105 -25.26 34.52 0.74
C PRO A 105 -25.55 33.04 0.48
N MET A 106 -24.54 32.20 0.64
CA MET A 106 -24.70 30.76 0.61
C MET A 106 -25.79 30.39 1.60
N GLN A 107 -26.90 29.83 1.10
CA GLN A 107 -27.88 29.24 1.99
C GLN A 107 -27.16 28.17 2.79
N SER A 108 -27.14 28.37 4.11
CA SER A 108 -26.56 27.38 5.01
C SER A 108 -27.13 26.01 4.67
N ALA A 109 -26.29 25.08 4.33
CA ALA A 109 -26.70 23.71 4.08
C ALA A 109 -27.16 22.99 5.38
N ARG A 110 -27.90 23.69 6.24
CA ARG A 110 -28.50 23.10 7.44
C ARG A 110 -29.37 21.88 7.11
N ASN A 111 -29.85 21.78 5.88
CA ASN A 111 -30.59 20.62 5.37
C ASN A 111 -29.68 19.50 4.83
N LEU A 112 -28.35 19.71 4.78
CA LEU A 112 -27.37 18.69 4.45
C LEU A 112 -26.59 18.22 5.71
N GLN A 113 -27.15 18.38 6.90
CA GLN A 113 -26.68 17.62 8.05
C GLN A 113 -27.07 16.16 7.80
N PHE A 114 -26.16 15.44 7.16
CA PHE A 114 -26.15 14.00 7.19
C PHE A 114 -25.87 13.57 8.62
N GLY A 115 -26.93 13.42 9.43
CA GLY A 115 -26.84 12.65 10.65
C GLY A 115 -26.52 11.23 10.26
N PHE A 116 -25.39 10.70 10.71
CA PHE A 116 -25.03 9.29 10.49
C PHE A 116 -26.08 8.33 11.09
N ASP A 117 -26.97 8.83 11.93
CA ASP A 117 -28.08 8.12 12.54
C ASP A 117 -29.41 8.26 11.76
N ASP A 118 -29.49 9.19 10.82
CA ASP A 118 -30.62 9.28 9.93
C ASP A 118 -30.41 8.30 8.77
N ALA A 119 -31.02 7.13 8.91
CA ALA A 119 -30.98 6.08 7.88
C ALA A 119 -31.61 6.50 6.54
N ARG A 120 -32.00 7.76 6.40
CA ARG A 120 -32.54 8.37 5.20
C ARG A 120 -31.70 9.56 4.80
N VAL A 121 -30.62 9.29 4.09
CA VAL A 121 -30.06 10.32 3.23
C VAL A 121 -31.01 10.47 2.06
N ASP A 122 -32.04 11.30 2.24
CA ASP A 122 -32.84 11.78 1.11
C ASP A 122 -32.00 12.80 0.36
N THR A 123 -31.14 12.29 -0.52
CA THR A 123 -30.35 13.12 -1.43
C THR A 123 -31.22 13.68 -2.56
N GLY A 124 -32.53 13.38 -2.58
CA GLY A 124 -33.34 13.53 -3.77
C GLY A 124 -32.93 12.61 -4.93
N LEU A 125 -31.94 11.76 -4.70
CA LEU A 125 -31.40 10.83 -5.69
C LEU A 125 -31.85 9.37 -5.46
N GLY A 126 -32.67 9.11 -4.42
CA GLY A 126 -33.33 7.83 -4.19
C GLY A 126 -32.40 6.70 -3.70
N PHE A 127 -31.32 7.00 -2.99
CA PHE A 127 -30.43 5.99 -2.40
C PHE A 127 -31.09 5.26 -1.23
N GLU A 128 -30.99 3.95 -1.21
CA GLU A 128 -31.38 3.11 -0.08
C GLU A 128 -30.25 2.99 0.96
N PRO A 129 -30.56 2.90 2.28
CA PRO A 129 -29.54 2.74 3.31
C PRO A 129 -28.60 1.54 3.13
N ARG A 130 -29.09 0.45 2.53
CA ARG A 130 -28.29 -0.73 2.18
C ARG A 130 -27.19 -0.42 1.15
N ASP A 131 -27.43 0.55 0.26
CA ASP A 131 -26.47 0.94 -0.77
C ASP A 131 -25.27 1.64 -0.13
N LEU A 132 -25.50 2.45 0.91
CA LEU A 132 -24.45 3.07 1.71
C LEU A 132 -23.66 2.05 2.52
N GLN A 133 -24.33 1.03 3.06
CA GLN A 133 -23.64 -0.05 3.76
C GLN A 133 -22.81 -0.91 2.79
N HIS A 134 -23.32 -1.15 1.59
CA HIS A 134 -22.61 -1.82 0.52
C HIS A 134 -21.39 -0.99 0.06
N MET A 135 -21.53 0.33 -0.07
CA MET A 135 -20.43 1.25 -0.33
C MET A 135 -19.36 1.22 0.77
N ARG A 136 -19.74 1.05 2.05
CA ARG A 136 -18.80 0.92 3.18
C ARG A 136 -18.05 -0.41 3.21
N THR A 137 -18.70 -1.49 2.81
CA THR A 137 -18.13 -2.84 2.86
C THR A 137 -17.37 -3.22 1.60
N ASN A 138 -17.77 -2.66 0.46
CA ASN A 138 -17.16 -2.88 -0.86
C ASN A 138 -17.06 -1.54 -1.59
N ALA A 139 -16.38 -0.57 -1.01
CA ALA A 139 -16.38 0.84 -1.40
C ALA A 139 -16.13 1.13 -2.90
N TRP A 140 -15.76 0.14 -3.66
CA TRP A 140 -15.43 0.25 -5.08
C TRP A 140 -16.27 -0.69 -5.98
N ALA A 141 -17.03 -1.62 -5.38
CA ALA A 141 -17.85 -2.59 -6.11
C ALA A 141 -19.33 -2.22 -6.11
N ALA A 142 -19.71 -1.21 -5.35
CA ALA A 142 -21.11 -0.84 -5.24
C ALA A 142 -21.58 -0.18 -6.52
N THR A 143 -22.48 -0.85 -7.18
CA THR A 143 -23.43 -0.22 -8.09
C THR A 143 -24.31 0.66 -7.21
N VAL A 144 -24.01 1.94 -7.13
CA VAL A 144 -24.97 2.90 -6.60
C VAL A 144 -26.03 3.06 -7.69
N THR A 145 -27.01 2.17 -7.66
CA THR A 145 -28.20 2.30 -8.48
C THR A 145 -29.23 2.99 -7.61
N PRO A 146 -29.54 4.27 -7.83
CA PRO A 146 -30.60 4.93 -7.09
C PRO A 146 -31.91 4.20 -7.35
N THR A 147 -32.55 3.72 -6.29
CA THR A 147 -33.83 3.02 -6.43
C THR A 147 -34.88 4.04 -6.95
N GLY A 148 -35.38 3.79 -8.15
CA GLY A 148 -36.39 4.66 -8.79
C GLY A 148 -35.80 5.91 -9.43
N SER A 149 -34.51 5.99 -9.67
CA SER A 149 -33.88 7.13 -10.34
C SER A 149 -34.00 7.03 -11.86
N THR A 150 -34.11 8.19 -12.49
CA THR A 150 -34.01 8.38 -13.94
C THR A 150 -32.58 8.18 -14.47
N LEU A 151 -31.62 7.82 -13.61
CA LEU A 151 -30.24 7.53 -13.95
C LEU A 151 -29.98 6.05 -14.27
N ASP A 152 -31.05 5.25 -14.30
CA ASP A 152 -31.01 3.91 -14.88
C ASP A 152 -30.83 4.01 -16.39
N LEU A 153 -29.64 4.46 -16.79
CA LEU A 153 -29.30 4.58 -18.21
C LEU A 153 -28.98 3.16 -18.71
N PRO A 154 -29.69 2.69 -19.75
CA PRO A 154 -29.35 1.42 -20.36
C PRO A 154 -27.88 1.39 -20.79
N GLY A 155 -27.12 0.43 -20.30
CA GLY A 155 -25.69 0.29 -20.56
C GLY A 155 -24.77 1.13 -19.65
N ALA A 156 -25.30 1.76 -18.59
CA ALA A 156 -24.47 2.36 -17.55
C ALA A 156 -23.61 1.29 -16.89
N ARG A 157 -22.30 1.56 -16.79
CA ARG A 157 -21.34 0.65 -16.20
C ARG A 157 -20.76 1.27 -14.93
N THR A 158 -20.54 0.45 -13.93
CA THR A 158 -19.89 0.89 -12.69
C THR A 158 -18.39 1.11 -12.90
N VAL A 159 -17.77 1.89 -12.03
CA VAL A 159 -16.29 1.99 -11.99
C VAL A 159 -15.66 0.61 -11.81
N TYR A 160 -16.29 -0.26 -11.03
CA TYR A 160 -15.83 -1.65 -10.82
C TYR A 160 -15.84 -2.45 -12.12
N ASP A 161 -16.91 -2.37 -12.92
CA ASP A 161 -16.99 -3.06 -14.22
C ASP A 161 -15.90 -2.58 -15.17
N LEU A 162 -15.64 -1.26 -15.20
CA LEU A 162 -14.54 -0.69 -15.99
C LEU A 162 -13.18 -1.17 -15.52
N MET A 163 -12.95 -1.22 -14.22
CA MET A 163 -11.70 -1.74 -13.64
C MET A 163 -11.52 -3.24 -13.94
N LYS A 164 -12.60 -4.02 -13.88
CA LYS A 164 -12.58 -5.46 -14.20
C LYS A 164 -12.19 -5.69 -15.66
N ASP A 165 -12.80 -4.95 -16.59
CA ASP A 165 -12.46 -5.04 -18.02
C ASP A 165 -11.03 -4.63 -18.29
N GLU A 166 -10.55 -3.53 -17.68
CA GLU A 166 -9.16 -3.12 -17.81
C GLU A 166 -8.20 -4.19 -17.27
N ALA A 167 -8.55 -4.80 -16.14
CA ALA A 167 -7.76 -5.88 -15.56
C ALA A 167 -7.72 -7.13 -16.45
N GLU A 168 -8.85 -7.50 -17.09
CA GLU A 168 -8.92 -8.61 -18.04
C GLU A 168 -8.12 -8.31 -19.31
N ALA A 169 -8.26 -7.12 -19.87
CA ALA A 169 -7.47 -6.67 -21.02
C ALA A 169 -5.96 -6.65 -20.72
N ALA A 170 -5.58 -6.14 -19.56
CA ALA A 170 -4.20 -6.14 -19.09
C ALA A 170 -3.66 -7.57 -18.94
N ARG A 171 -4.47 -8.49 -18.40
CA ARG A 171 -4.11 -9.91 -18.25
C ARG A 171 -3.89 -10.57 -19.61
N ALA A 172 -4.75 -10.30 -20.59
CA ALA A 172 -4.63 -10.85 -21.93
C ALA A 172 -3.38 -10.34 -22.67
N ALA A 173 -2.93 -9.14 -22.38
CA ALA A 173 -1.78 -8.49 -23.00
C ALA A 173 -0.44 -8.71 -22.26
N ARG A 174 -0.40 -9.58 -21.24
CA ARG A 174 0.81 -9.81 -20.43
C ARG A 174 2.00 -10.27 -21.30
N PRO A 175 3.17 -9.61 -21.15
CA PRO A 175 4.37 -10.04 -21.84
C PRO A 175 4.94 -11.32 -21.22
N THR A 176 5.88 -11.95 -21.92
CA THR A 176 6.68 -13.05 -21.33
C THR A 176 7.39 -12.58 -20.07
N LEU A 177 7.17 -13.27 -18.97
CA LEU A 177 7.71 -12.90 -17.68
C LEU A 177 9.17 -13.33 -17.54
N THR A 178 10.01 -12.43 -17.07
CA THR A 178 11.44 -12.69 -16.79
C THR A 178 11.79 -12.26 -15.36
N PRO A 179 12.84 -12.87 -14.74
CA PRO A 179 13.31 -12.43 -13.42
C PRO A 179 13.66 -10.94 -13.36
N GLY A 180 14.25 -10.39 -14.42
CA GLY A 180 14.56 -8.96 -14.54
C GLY A 180 13.30 -8.09 -14.48
N ARG A 181 12.23 -8.48 -15.18
CA ARG A 181 10.97 -7.75 -15.16
C ARG A 181 10.29 -7.81 -13.77
N VAL A 182 10.31 -8.98 -13.12
CA VAL A 182 9.77 -9.10 -11.74
C VAL A 182 10.56 -8.24 -10.77
N ARG A 183 11.90 -8.22 -10.89
CA ARG A 183 12.78 -7.38 -10.09
C ARG A 183 12.45 -5.90 -10.24
N GLU A 184 12.29 -5.45 -11.48
CA GLU A 184 11.95 -4.06 -11.82
C GLU A 184 10.57 -3.68 -11.25
N VAL A 185 9.52 -4.45 -11.56
CA VAL A 185 8.12 -4.15 -11.18
C VAL A 185 7.93 -4.19 -9.67
N ALA A 186 8.52 -5.16 -8.96
CA ALA A 186 8.43 -5.26 -7.52
C ALA A 186 9.42 -4.34 -6.78
N GLY A 187 10.34 -3.69 -7.47
CA GLY A 187 11.36 -2.83 -6.87
C GLY A 187 12.37 -3.62 -6.03
N ILE A 188 12.76 -4.82 -6.46
CA ILE A 188 13.71 -5.68 -5.73
C ILE A 188 15.14 -5.25 -6.05
N GLY A 189 15.82 -4.69 -5.08
CA GLY A 189 17.22 -4.27 -5.16
C GLY A 189 18.24 -5.37 -4.86
N ALA A 190 19.44 -4.95 -4.53
CA ALA A 190 20.51 -5.86 -4.08
C ALA A 190 20.20 -6.42 -2.69
N ALA A 191 20.50 -7.69 -2.45
CA ALA A 191 20.24 -8.38 -1.19
C ALA A 191 21.55 -8.55 -0.36
N THR A 192 22.37 -7.50 -0.28
CA THR A 192 23.58 -7.47 0.53
C THR A 192 23.25 -7.41 2.03
N PHE A 193 24.07 -8.03 2.86
CA PHE A 193 23.91 -8.03 4.32
C PHE A 193 25.26 -8.22 5.02
N GLU A 194 25.29 -7.82 6.29
CA GLU A 194 26.36 -8.12 7.25
C GLU A 194 25.77 -8.99 8.36
N VAL A 195 26.59 -9.89 8.92
CA VAL A 195 26.19 -10.72 10.06
C VAL A 195 26.62 -10.04 11.34
N CYS A 196 25.64 -9.68 12.17
CA CYS A 196 25.86 -8.99 13.43
C CYS A 196 25.43 -9.87 14.61
N SER A 197 26.09 -9.66 15.77
CA SER A 197 25.73 -10.28 17.04
C SER A 197 25.48 -11.80 17.00
N PRO A 198 26.35 -12.61 16.38
CA PRO A 198 26.18 -14.05 16.38
C PRO A 198 26.41 -14.61 17.79
N PHE A 199 25.52 -15.46 18.26
CA PHE A 199 25.66 -16.20 19.51
C PHE A 199 24.94 -17.54 19.42
N ARG A 200 25.30 -18.47 20.32
CA ARG A 200 24.67 -19.78 20.41
C ARG A 200 24.07 -20.00 21.78
N ALA A 201 22.83 -20.45 21.82
CA ALA A 201 22.15 -20.87 23.04
C ALA A 201 21.25 -22.08 22.73
N ASP A 202 21.25 -23.07 23.60
CA ASP A 202 20.38 -24.26 23.53
C ASP A 202 20.38 -24.94 22.15
N GLU A 203 21.56 -25.14 21.55
CA GLU A 203 21.75 -25.72 20.21
C GLU A 203 21.18 -24.88 19.05
N VAL A 204 20.75 -23.67 19.30
CA VAL A 204 20.30 -22.72 18.29
C VAL A 204 21.38 -21.68 18.03
N ASP A 205 21.74 -21.50 16.78
CA ASP A 205 22.62 -20.41 16.34
C ASP A 205 21.77 -19.19 16.01
N TRP A 206 21.98 -18.11 16.74
CA TRP A 206 21.30 -16.83 16.58
C TRP A 206 22.20 -15.81 15.89
N ALA A 207 21.63 -14.99 15.04
CA ALA A 207 22.29 -13.83 14.47
C ALA A 207 21.27 -12.79 14.02
N VAL A 208 21.75 -11.57 13.75
CA VAL A 208 21.00 -10.54 13.04
C VAL A 208 21.73 -10.25 11.73
N LEU A 209 21.04 -10.38 10.62
CA LEU A 209 21.54 -9.92 9.34
C LEU A 209 21.14 -8.46 9.19
N VAL A 210 22.09 -7.57 8.99
CA VAL A 210 21.81 -6.15 8.75
C VAL A 210 21.98 -5.87 7.27
N ARG A 211 20.91 -5.45 6.63
CA ARG A 211 20.88 -5.08 5.22
C ARG A 211 21.65 -3.80 4.96
N GLY A 212 22.02 -3.56 3.70
CA GLY A 212 22.69 -2.31 3.29
C GLY A 212 21.86 -1.04 3.54
N ASP A 213 20.53 -1.17 3.68
CA ASP A 213 19.62 -0.08 4.07
C ASP A 213 19.42 0.04 5.60
N GLY A 214 20.20 -0.71 6.40
CA GLY A 214 20.11 -0.75 7.85
C GLY A 214 19.01 -1.65 8.41
N THR A 215 18.22 -2.33 7.57
CA THR A 215 17.12 -3.19 8.03
C THR A 215 17.68 -4.45 8.72
N PRO A 216 17.28 -4.74 9.97
CA PRO A 216 17.67 -5.98 10.65
C PRO A 216 16.78 -7.14 10.20
N ILE A 217 17.37 -8.32 10.06
CA ILE A 217 16.67 -9.59 9.84
C ILE A 217 17.16 -10.55 10.93
N PRO A 218 16.43 -10.71 12.03
CA PRO A 218 16.75 -11.70 13.05
C PRO A 218 16.62 -13.11 12.49
N VAL A 219 17.64 -13.94 12.72
CA VAL A 219 17.66 -15.33 12.26
C VAL A 219 17.97 -16.29 13.40
N ALA A 220 17.35 -17.48 13.37
CA ALA A 220 17.63 -18.57 14.27
C ALA A 220 17.85 -19.84 13.45
N THR A 221 18.96 -20.55 13.66
CA THR A 221 19.32 -21.75 12.92
C THR A 221 19.46 -22.95 13.85
N VAL A 222 18.82 -24.07 13.48
CA VAL A 222 18.84 -25.32 14.25
C VAL A 222 18.98 -26.53 13.33
N GLY A 223 19.49 -27.63 13.86
CA GLY A 223 19.66 -28.87 13.11
C GLY A 223 20.90 -28.90 12.21
N ALA A 224 21.01 -29.96 11.42
CA ALA A 224 22.09 -30.19 10.50
C ALA A 224 21.59 -30.78 9.18
N GLY A 225 22.41 -30.70 8.10
CA GLY A 225 22.11 -31.30 6.81
C GLY A 225 21.82 -30.32 5.69
N ALA A 226 20.82 -30.63 4.85
CA ALA A 226 20.46 -29.77 3.73
C ALA A 226 19.79 -28.48 4.23
N PRO A 227 20.18 -27.30 3.70
CA PRO A 227 19.64 -26.05 4.22
C PRO A 227 18.17 -25.83 3.83
N ALA A 228 17.38 -25.40 4.81
CA ALA A 228 16.02 -24.92 4.64
C ALA A 228 15.86 -23.54 5.28
N LEU A 229 15.11 -22.66 4.64
CA LEU A 229 14.75 -21.34 5.15
C LEU A 229 13.23 -21.28 5.38
N VAL A 230 12.83 -20.93 6.59
CA VAL A 230 11.44 -20.71 6.96
C VAL A 230 11.19 -19.22 7.16
N VAL A 231 10.16 -18.69 6.51
CA VAL A 231 9.65 -17.33 6.69
C VAL A 231 8.14 -17.37 6.95
N SER A 232 7.64 -16.50 7.82
CA SER A 232 6.23 -16.52 8.21
C SER A 232 5.76 -15.13 8.59
N ASP A 233 4.44 -14.89 8.45
CA ASP A 233 3.75 -13.71 9.00
C ASP A 233 3.30 -13.90 10.46
N ALA A 234 3.65 -15.02 11.08
CA ALA A 234 3.34 -15.27 12.49
C ALA A 234 4.02 -14.22 13.39
N ALA A 235 3.25 -13.65 14.30
CA ALA A 235 3.76 -12.69 15.28
C ALA A 235 4.68 -13.34 16.32
N ASP A 236 4.59 -14.66 16.49
CA ASP A 236 5.35 -15.41 17.48
C ASP A 236 5.98 -16.64 16.80
N ARG A 237 7.32 -16.67 16.73
CA ARG A 237 8.10 -17.80 16.20
C ARG A 237 7.79 -19.14 16.85
N ARG A 238 7.33 -19.16 18.10
CA ARG A 238 6.98 -20.41 18.81
C ARG A 238 5.89 -21.19 18.10
N THR A 239 5.04 -20.50 17.34
CA THR A 239 4.00 -21.16 16.51
C THR A 239 4.58 -21.98 15.37
N LEU A 240 5.83 -21.74 14.98
CA LEU A 240 6.55 -22.48 13.95
C LEU A 240 7.25 -23.72 14.49
N ALA A 241 7.28 -23.94 15.81
CA ALA A 241 8.02 -25.06 16.41
C ALA A 241 7.65 -26.44 15.84
N PRO A 242 6.37 -26.78 15.58
CA PRO A 242 6.02 -28.05 14.96
C PRO A 242 6.60 -28.21 13.53
N LEU A 243 6.55 -27.16 12.73
CA LEU A 243 7.12 -27.13 11.38
C LEU A 243 8.64 -27.30 11.42
N VAL A 244 9.32 -26.53 12.27
CA VAL A 244 10.77 -26.61 12.44
C VAL A 244 11.19 -27.99 12.91
N ALA A 245 10.50 -28.57 13.91
CA ALA A 245 10.78 -29.91 14.41
C ALA A 245 10.65 -30.98 13.33
N ARG A 246 9.61 -30.89 12.48
CA ARG A 246 9.41 -31.79 11.34
C ARG A 246 10.59 -31.67 10.35
N LEU A 247 10.95 -30.48 9.94
CA LEU A 247 12.05 -30.26 8.99
C LEU A 247 13.40 -30.74 9.55
N VAL A 248 13.67 -30.56 10.86
CA VAL A 248 14.87 -31.05 11.51
C VAL A 248 14.86 -32.59 11.55
N ALA A 249 13.72 -33.23 11.85
CA ALA A 249 13.58 -34.69 11.81
C ALA A 249 13.80 -35.26 10.39
N ASP A 250 13.44 -34.48 9.35
CA ASP A 250 13.70 -34.80 7.94
C ASP A 250 15.19 -34.53 7.53
N GLY A 251 16.09 -34.29 8.49
CA GLY A 251 17.51 -34.09 8.26
C GLY A 251 17.83 -32.73 7.63
N ARG A 252 17.06 -31.70 7.95
CA ARG A 252 17.32 -30.33 7.46
C ARG A 252 18.05 -29.47 8.51
N ARG A 253 18.94 -28.61 8.05
CA ARG A 253 19.42 -27.46 8.80
C ARG A 253 18.48 -26.31 8.54
N VAL A 254 17.66 -25.97 9.53
CA VAL A 254 16.57 -25.01 9.40
C VAL A 254 16.97 -23.64 9.93
N THR A 255 16.88 -22.63 9.09
CA THR A 255 17.00 -21.22 9.48
C THR A 255 15.60 -20.60 9.43
N VAL A 256 15.12 -20.04 10.55
CA VAL A 256 13.92 -19.22 10.63
C VAL A 256 14.35 -17.77 10.57
N ALA A 257 13.74 -16.98 9.69
CA ALA A 257 14.06 -15.57 9.52
C ALA A 257 12.81 -14.69 9.70
N ASP A 258 12.93 -13.63 10.52
CA ASP A 258 11.92 -12.60 10.66
C ASP A 258 12.21 -11.48 9.65
N ILE A 259 11.49 -11.52 8.54
CA ILE A 259 11.58 -10.51 7.50
C ILE A 259 10.74 -9.28 7.89
N ARG A 260 11.03 -8.13 7.29
CA ARG A 260 10.41 -6.85 7.67
C ARG A 260 8.89 -6.90 7.76
N GLY A 261 8.37 -6.40 8.88
CA GLY A 261 6.95 -6.35 9.20
C GLY A 261 6.39 -7.65 9.80
N PHE A 262 7.24 -8.69 10.01
CA PHE A 262 6.81 -9.95 10.60
C PHE A 262 7.69 -10.35 11.79
N GLY A 263 7.16 -11.16 12.70
CA GLY A 263 7.89 -11.64 13.87
C GLY A 263 8.45 -10.50 14.73
N GLU A 264 9.73 -10.53 15.07
CA GLU A 264 10.41 -9.51 15.88
C GLU A 264 10.54 -8.15 15.18
N THR A 265 10.41 -8.11 13.85
CA THR A 265 10.44 -6.87 13.07
C THR A 265 9.06 -6.27 12.84
N ALA A 266 8.01 -6.88 13.41
CA ALA A 266 6.65 -6.38 13.28
C ALA A 266 6.50 -5.03 13.98
N LYS A 267 6.01 -4.04 13.25
CA LYS A 267 5.62 -2.76 13.82
C LYS A 267 4.26 -2.91 14.51
N GLY A 268 4.16 -2.48 15.75
CA GLY A 268 2.88 -2.40 16.46
C GLY A 268 1.88 -1.48 15.75
N ARG A 269 0.62 -1.52 16.19
CA ARG A 269 -0.41 -0.61 15.67
C ARG A 269 0.03 0.84 15.84
N HIS A 270 -0.06 1.62 14.80
CA HIS A 270 0.18 3.06 14.88
C HIS A 270 -1.00 3.73 15.60
N ALA A 271 -0.70 4.66 16.51
CA ALA A 271 -1.72 5.38 17.29
C ALA A 271 -2.57 6.33 16.43
N PHE A 272 -2.08 6.69 15.25
CA PHE A 272 -2.74 7.60 14.32
C PHE A 272 -3.88 6.85 13.60
N TYR A 273 -5.12 7.21 13.90
CA TYR A 273 -6.38 6.59 13.46
C TYR A 273 -6.76 5.23 14.05
N GLY A 274 -5.89 4.52 14.75
CA GLY A 274 -6.24 3.22 15.38
C GLY A 274 -6.65 2.08 14.43
N VAL A 275 -6.62 2.32 13.13
CA VAL A 275 -7.22 1.47 12.09
C VAL A 275 -6.17 0.79 11.21
N LYS A 276 -5.00 1.41 11.04
CA LYS A 276 -3.94 0.85 10.20
C LYS A 276 -3.01 0.01 11.05
N ASP A 277 -2.77 -1.23 10.64
CA ASP A 277 -1.69 -2.01 11.22
C ASP A 277 -0.33 -1.48 10.71
N GLY A 278 0.76 -1.87 11.39
CA GLY A 278 2.08 -1.37 11.05
C GLY A 278 2.52 -1.71 9.61
N ASP A 279 2.01 -2.80 9.05
CA ASP A 279 2.30 -3.22 7.68
C ASP A 279 1.72 -2.26 6.64
N GLU A 280 0.48 -1.79 6.83
CA GLU A 280 -0.16 -0.84 5.92
C GLU A 280 0.59 0.50 5.92
N GLU A 281 1.03 0.95 7.09
CA GLU A 281 1.84 2.16 7.20
C GLU A 281 3.19 2.02 6.47
N ILE A 282 3.89 0.91 6.71
CA ILE A 282 5.18 0.64 6.05
C ILE A 282 4.99 0.53 4.53
N ALA A 283 3.90 -0.12 4.07
CA ALA A 283 3.60 -0.24 2.65
C ALA A 283 3.35 1.11 1.98
N GLN A 284 2.62 2.01 2.65
CA GLN A 284 2.39 3.37 2.15
C GLN A 284 3.69 4.17 2.06
N LEU A 285 4.53 4.12 3.11
CA LEU A 285 5.83 4.80 3.09
C LEU A 285 6.74 4.29 1.97
N ASN A 286 6.81 2.97 1.78
CA ASN A 286 7.55 2.39 0.67
C ASN A 286 6.96 2.82 -0.69
N GLY A 287 5.64 2.82 -0.81
CA GLY A 287 4.95 3.25 -2.02
C GLY A 287 5.24 4.71 -2.38
N LEU A 288 5.32 5.63 -1.41
CA LEU A 288 5.69 7.03 -1.64
C LEU A 288 7.05 7.17 -2.33
N VAL A 289 8.00 6.31 -2.02
CA VAL A 289 9.33 6.29 -2.65
C VAL A 289 9.44 5.32 -3.84
N GLY A 290 8.31 4.83 -4.34
CA GLY A 290 8.26 4.05 -5.58
C GLY A 290 8.70 2.59 -5.44
N VAL A 291 8.66 2.02 -4.24
CA VAL A 291 8.99 0.61 -3.99
C VAL A 291 7.83 -0.12 -3.32
N SER A 292 7.71 -1.42 -3.52
CA SER A 292 6.71 -2.24 -2.85
C SER A 292 7.26 -2.85 -1.56
N LEU A 293 6.41 -2.99 -0.53
CA LEU A 293 6.78 -3.75 0.66
C LEU A 293 7.03 -5.22 0.33
N VAL A 294 6.30 -5.78 -0.62
CA VAL A 294 6.54 -7.14 -1.14
C VAL A 294 7.95 -7.29 -1.72
N GLY A 295 8.39 -6.31 -2.52
CA GLY A 295 9.75 -6.30 -3.07
C GLY A 295 10.81 -6.21 -1.98
N ARG A 296 10.60 -5.38 -0.96
CA ARG A 296 11.51 -5.29 0.19
C ARG A 296 11.55 -6.57 1.01
N ARG A 297 10.42 -7.26 1.20
CA ARG A 297 10.36 -8.60 1.81
C ARG A 297 11.08 -9.64 0.97
N ALA A 298 10.96 -9.58 -0.34
CA ALA A 298 11.71 -10.46 -1.24
C ALA A 298 13.23 -10.26 -1.11
N GLU A 299 13.70 -9.03 -0.96
CA GLU A 299 15.12 -8.74 -0.69
C GLU A 299 15.60 -9.36 0.64
N ASP A 300 14.80 -9.25 1.69
CA ASP A 300 15.11 -9.83 2.99
C ASP A 300 15.22 -11.36 2.90
N ILE A 301 14.31 -12.00 2.15
CA ILE A 301 14.32 -13.44 1.90
C ILE A 301 15.55 -13.86 1.09
N LEU A 302 15.94 -13.09 0.07
CA LEU A 302 17.15 -13.34 -0.71
C LEU A 302 18.40 -13.30 0.18
N ALA A 303 18.50 -12.30 1.07
CA ALA A 303 19.60 -12.18 2.02
C ALA A 303 19.63 -13.35 3.02
N ALA A 304 18.47 -13.68 3.61
CA ALA A 304 18.33 -14.80 4.54
C ALA A 304 18.65 -16.15 3.86
N ALA A 305 18.28 -16.31 2.59
CA ALA A 305 18.58 -17.53 1.81
C ALA A 305 20.08 -17.67 1.54
N ALA A 306 20.76 -16.58 1.18
CA ALA A 306 22.22 -16.59 0.99
C ALA A 306 22.96 -16.96 2.29
N TYR A 307 22.50 -16.41 3.42
CA TYR A 307 23.03 -16.77 4.75
C TYR A 307 22.76 -18.23 5.09
N ALA A 308 21.50 -18.68 5.01
CA ALA A 308 21.09 -20.05 5.38
C ALA A 308 21.79 -21.10 4.50
N GLY A 309 21.96 -20.81 3.22
CA GLY A 309 22.55 -21.70 2.25
C GLY A 309 24.06 -21.88 2.41
N GLY A 310 24.78 -20.82 2.82
CA GLY A 310 26.24 -20.85 2.87
C GLY A 310 26.88 -21.27 1.54
N GLY A 311 26.34 -20.77 0.42
CA GLY A 311 26.76 -21.12 -0.94
C GLY A 311 26.02 -22.30 -1.58
N ARG A 312 25.07 -22.94 -0.88
CA ARG A 312 24.20 -24.00 -1.42
C ARG A 312 22.78 -23.48 -1.60
N PRO A 313 22.03 -23.97 -2.60
CA PRO A 313 20.62 -23.65 -2.72
C PRO A 313 19.81 -24.12 -1.50
N VAL A 314 18.84 -23.30 -1.06
CA VAL A 314 17.99 -23.58 0.10
C VAL A 314 16.59 -24.02 -0.32
N GLU A 315 15.95 -24.89 0.43
CA GLU A 315 14.52 -25.10 0.33
C GLU A 315 13.81 -23.95 1.09
N LEU A 316 12.99 -23.19 0.39
CA LEU A 316 12.25 -22.07 0.97
C LEU A 316 10.85 -22.53 1.38
N VAL A 317 10.52 -22.42 2.66
CA VAL A 317 9.18 -22.68 3.21
C VAL A 317 8.59 -21.36 3.68
N ALA A 318 7.47 -20.98 3.10
CA ALA A 318 6.83 -19.71 3.42
C ALA A 318 5.39 -19.92 3.90
N CYS A 319 5.08 -19.37 5.07
CA CYS A 319 3.77 -19.51 5.72
C CYS A 319 2.99 -18.19 5.65
N GLY A 320 1.68 -18.31 5.38
CA GLY A 320 0.77 -17.17 5.37
C GLY A 320 1.15 -16.12 4.33
N ARG A 321 1.07 -14.84 4.72
CA ARG A 321 1.34 -13.68 3.88
C ARG A 321 2.82 -13.57 3.41
N ALA A 322 3.75 -14.21 4.12
CA ALA A 322 5.14 -14.26 3.70
C ALA A 322 5.32 -14.96 2.34
N ALA A 323 4.34 -15.79 1.94
CA ALA A 323 4.30 -16.49 0.65
C ALA A 323 4.42 -15.54 -0.56
N VAL A 324 3.86 -14.34 -0.49
CA VAL A 324 3.91 -13.38 -1.60
C VAL A 324 5.35 -12.91 -1.85
N GLY A 325 6.04 -12.47 -0.80
CA GLY A 325 7.46 -12.10 -0.87
C GLY A 325 8.36 -13.28 -1.25
N ALA A 326 8.06 -14.49 -0.73
CA ALA A 326 8.81 -15.70 -1.01
C ALA A 326 8.71 -16.12 -2.48
N ALA A 327 7.53 -16.03 -3.11
CA ALA A 327 7.36 -16.30 -4.53
C ALA A 327 8.21 -15.35 -5.39
N HIS A 328 8.24 -14.06 -5.05
CA HIS A 328 9.09 -13.08 -5.74
C HIS A 328 10.57 -13.38 -5.56
N ALA A 329 11.02 -13.65 -4.32
CA ALA A 329 12.40 -14.00 -4.02
C ALA A 329 12.84 -15.25 -4.77
N ALA A 330 12.02 -16.31 -4.74
CA ALA A 330 12.32 -17.59 -5.37
C ALA A 330 12.39 -17.46 -6.90
N TYR A 331 11.45 -16.71 -7.52
CA TYR A 331 11.46 -16.47 -8.95
C TYR A 331 12.71 -15.68 -9.42
N VAL A 332 13.08 -14.64 -8.65
CA VAL A 332 14.22 -13.77 -8.98
C VAL A 332 15.56 -14.45 -8.67
N GLY A 333 15.66 -15.21 -7.56
CA GLY A 333 16.88 -15.91 -7.13
C GLY A 333 17.12 -17.19 -7.92
N GLY A 334 16.06 -17.80 -8.45
CA GLY A 334 16.12 -19.01 -9.27
C GLY A 334 16.80 -20.20 -8.60
N LYS A 335 17.15 -21.21 -9.40
CA LYS A 335 17.76 -22.46 -8.92
C LYS A 335 19.16 -22.29 -8.32
N ALA A 336 19.81 -21.18 -8.57
CA ALA A 336 21.11 -20.88 -7.97
C ALA A 336 21.00 -20.64 -6.46
N LEU A 337 19.88 -20.09 -6.00
CA LEU A 337 19.65 -19.77 -4.58
C LEU A 337 18.61 -20.67 -3.92
N PHE A 338 17.66 -21.21 -4.68
CA PHE A 338 16.55 -22.01 -4.15
C PHE A 338 16.47 -23.39 -4.79
N SER A 339 16.47 -24.42 -3.99
CA SER A 339 16.25 -25.81 -4.43
C SER A 339 14.76 -26.16 -4.57
N GLY A 340 13.88 -25.40 -3.90
CA GLY A 340 12.44 -25.59 -3.93
C GLY A 340 11.70 -24.46 -3.19
N LEU A 341 10.39 -24.38 -3.42
CA LEU A 341 9.48 -23.46 -2.74
C LEU A 341 8.25 -24.22 -2.24
N VAL A 342 8.04 -24.19 -0.94
CA VAL A 342 6.85 -24.74 -0.28
C VAL A 342 6.04 -23.60 0.31
N LEU A 343 4.74 -23.57 0.02
CA LEU A 343 3.83 -22.53 0.50
C LEU A 343 2.79 -23.16 1.43
N GLU A 344 2.77 -22.72 2.70
CA GLU A 344 1.78 -23.17 3.69
C GLU A 344 0.75 -22.06 3.94
N ALA A 345 -0.52 -22.37 3.73
CA ALA A 345 -1.64 -21.44 3.88
C ALA A 345 -1.44 -20.06 3.20
N PRO A 346 -1.01 -20.01 1.93
CA PRO A 346 -0.76 -18.75 1.25
C PRO A 346 -2.05 -17.95 1.02
N PRO A 347 -1.98 -16.61 0.89
CA PRO A 347 -3.14 -15.80 0.54
C PRO A 347 -3.65 -16.15 -0.87
N PRO A 348 -4.88 -15.73 -1.22
CA PRO A 348 -5.40 -15.92 -2.56
C PRO A 348 -4.53 -15.18 -3.61
N ALA A 349 -4.68 -15.56 -4.87
CA ALA A 349 -4.07 -14.83 -5.99
C ALA A 349 -4.65 -13.41 -6.08
N TRP A 350 -3.90 -12.44 -6.62
CA TRP A 350 -4.42 -11.07 -6.80
C TRP A 350 -5.64 -11.02 -7.74
N GLY A 351 -5.77 -11.97 -8.67
CA GLY A 351 -6.96 -12.09 -9.50
C GLY A 351 -8.27 -12.26 -8.73
N ALA A 352 -8.21 -12.75 -7.50
CA ALA A 352 -9.39 -12.84 -6.63
C ALA A 352 -9.94 -11.46 -6.20
N LEU A 353 -9.18 -10.38 -6.36
CA LEU A 353 -9.65 -9.00 -6.13
C LEU A 353 -10.77 -8.60 -7.10
N PHE A 354 -10.81 -9.23 -8.27
CA PHE A 354 -11.79 -8.95 -9.31
C PHE A 354 -12.97 -9.92 -9.30
N ALA A 355 -13.07 -10.79 -8.31
CA ALA A 355 -14.22 -11.66 -8.12
C ALA A 355 -15.37 -10.91 -7.43
N ASP A 356 -16.61 -11.29 -7.73
CA ASP A 356 -17.81 -10.61 -7.20
C ASP A 356 -17.94 -10.73 -5.67
N ASP A 357 -17.31 -11.76 -5.07
CA ASP A 357 -17.23 -11.99 -3.63
C ASP A 357 -15.85 -11.67 -3.06
N ALA A 358 -15.12 -10.76 -3.69
CA ALA A 358 -13.76 -10.41 -3.33
C ALA A 358 -13.63 -10.07 -1.83
N LYS A 359 -12.72 -10.78 -1.15
CA LYS A 359 -12.36 -10.47 0.22
C LYS A 359 -11.37 -9.31 0.24
N PRO A 360 -11.40 -8.46 1.29
CA PRO A 360 -10.44 -7.37 1.41
C PRO A 360 -9.02 -7.90 1.32
N PHE A 361 -8.25 -7.36 0.40
CA PHE A 361 -6.83 -7.61 0.28
C PHE A 361 -6.07 -6.55 1.09
N ARG A 362 -4.93 -6.93 1.66
CA ARG A 362 -4.06 -5.95 2.31
C ARG A 362 -3.21 -5.24 1.25
N PHE A 363 -3.19 -3.93 1.28
CA PHE A 363 -2.33 -3.12 0.42
C PHE A 363 -0.85 -3.51 0.57
N ALA A 364 -0.45 -3.90 1.77
CA ALA A 364 0.90 -4.37 2.11
C ALA A 364 1.34 -5.63 1.33
N ASP A 365 0.41 -6.41 0.78
CA ASP A 365 0.68 -7.65 0.06
C ASP A 365 0.52 -7.50 -1.46
N VAL A 366 0.37 -6.27 -1.95
CA VAL A 366 0.20 -5.96 -3.38
C VAL A 366 1.43 -5.23 -3.92
N VAL A 367 1.80 -5.55 -5.14
CA VAL A 367 2.83 -4.82 -5.89
C VAL A 367 2.13 -3.89 -6.88
N HIS A 368 2.42 -2.59 -6.77
CA HIS A 368 1.83 -1.59 -7.67
C HIS A 368 2.06 -1.96 -9.14
N ASN A 369 1.00 -1.88 -9.93
CA ASN A 369 1.01 -2.13 -11.37
C ASN A 369 1.44 -3.56 -11.81
N ALA A 370 1.70 -4.48 -10.87
CA ALA A 370 2.17 -5.83 -11.20
C ALA A 370 1.15 -6.61 -12.03
N TRP A 371 -0.15 -6.37 -11.84
CA TRP A 371 -1.21 -7.05 -12.58
C TRP A 371 -1.06 -6.98 -14.10
N ARG A 372 -0.47 -5.94 -14.61
CA ARG A 372 -0.16 -5.79 -16.06
C ARG A 372 0.91 -6.76 -16.55
N PHE A 373 1.66 -7.37 -15.66
CA PHE A 373 2.78 -8.26 -15.98
C PHE A 373 2.56 -9.68 -15.47
N TYR A 374 2.05 -9.84 -14.24
CA TYR A 374 1.86 -11.14 -13.60
C TYR A 374 0.87 -11.05 -12.41
N ASP A 375 0.33 -12.20 -12.03
CA ASP A 375 -0.18 -12.45 -10.69
C ASP A 375 0.94 -13.10 -9.86
N TRP A 376 1.02 -12.83 -8.54
CA TRP A 376 2.07 -13.41 -7.73
C TRP A 376 2.12 -14.95 -7.78
N LYS A 377 0.98 -15.64 -7.99
CA LYS A 377 0.94 -17.10 -8.18
C LYS A 377 1.54 -17.56 -9.50
N ASP A 378 1.67 -16.70 -10.51
CA ASP A 378 2.35 -17.06 -11.74
C ASP A 378 3.85 -17.30 -11.51
N LEU A 379 4.42 -16.65 -10.48
CA LEU A 379 5.82 -16.80 -10.09
C LEU A 379 6.15 -18.20 -9.55
N CYS A 380 5.15 -18.92 -9.05
CA CYS A 380 5.34 -20.26 -8.48
C CYS A 380 5.45 -21.36 -9.55
N LYS A 381 4.92 -21.15 -10.75
CA LYS A 381 4.80 -22.17 -11.80
C LYS A 381 6.13 -22.75 -12.28
N ASN A 382 7.19 -21.95 -12.26
CA ASN A 382 8.52 -22.36 -12.75
C ASN A 382 9.38 -23.09 -11.69
N LEU A 383 8.93 -23.15 -10.45
CA LEU A 383 9.64 -23.77 -9.33
C LEU A 383 9.01 -25.12 -8.90
N SER A 384 7.78 -25.39 -9.34
CA SER A 384 7.05 -26.61 -9.04
C SER A 384 7.30 -27.78 -10.03
N ASN A 385 8.18 -27.60 -11.02
CA ASN A 385 8.50 -28.65 -11.98
C ASN A 385 9.69 -29.53 -11.55
N SER A 386 9.69 -29.97 -10.30
CA SER A 386 10.64 -30.99 -9.81
C SER A 386 9.92 -31.97 -8.86
N HIS A 387 8.91 -32.67 -9.40
CA HIS A 387 8.49 -33.98 -8.93
C HIS A 387 7.99 -34.79 -10.13
#